data_aa721fc7541baea5d895d6d4aa59bb48
#
_entry.id   aa721fc7541baea5d895d6d4aa59bb48
#
_cell.length_a   1.000
_cell.length_b   1.000
_cell.length_c   1.000
_cell.angle_alpha   90.00
_cell.angle_beta   90.00
_cell.angle_gamma   90.00
#
_symmetry.space_group_name_H-M   'P 1'
#
loop_
_entity.id
_entity.type
_entity.pdbx_description
1 polymer ?
#
loop_
_entity_poly.entity_id
_entity_poly.type
_entity_poly.pdbx_seq_one_letter_code
_entity_poly.pdbx_strand_id
1 'polypeptide(L)'
;MNCLECQENLVAYLEGVLEEPASIGCREHLDACPACRRERDGLTRLQKRLTTRGRVAAEVSVVGRVMGRIRDTQSESHVTMKTIKMLLRWGMGFGAVAGIVLGAVLLFSTKGQALASEMMAKGAQAARRLTSVHLVCRVRTAPADNFAHIDPRMEFVPVELWKELGALPKWRVEKPGRVAVMDGQSTLLYLRAANAALKVPTPSRAAFDTSWLHELADIDGTLSAEVRLAQSKGSTLELRHETDAAGATKAIVTLEAKSGLPEGDYLKNAFFNTADTRRVYRFDEQTGRLEALQVFLHTPAGDVLVVEVDRIEYNPSLDAGLFQVALPENVGWIEEPKATADDSQYAAMTAEQAARSFFEACGRQNWGEVAKFWPLPLDDRIKGALGGVKIVKLGESFTSAASDARFVPYEIQFKDGTVKKHNLALKRTGQTGWWVFDGGL
;
A
#
# COMPACT_ATOMS: atom_id res chain seq x y z
N MET A 1 -26.71 -16.23 -20.58
CA MET A 1 -25.70 -15.86 -19.57
C MET A 1 -25.47 -17.04 -18.63
N ASN A 2 -24.22 -17.43 -18.33
CA ASN A 2 -23.88 -18.46 -17.34
C ASN A 2 -23.72 -17.88 -15.94
N CYS A 3 -23.49 -18.74 -14.92
CA CYS A 3 -23.37 -18.27 -13.51
C CYS A 3 -22.18 -17.35 -13.29
N LEU A 4 -21.03 -17.63 -13.92
CA LEU A 4 -19.82 -16.83 -13.76
C LEU A 4 -20.03 -15.42 -14.34
N GLU A 5 -20.52 -15.36 -15.57
CA GLU A 5 -20.87 -14.08 -16.24
C GLU A 5 -21.90 -13.28 -15.45
N CYS A 6 -22.91 -13.95 -14.86
CA CYS A 6 -23.90 -13.29 -14.03
C CYS A 6 -23.26 -12.70 -12.76
N GLN A 7 -22.39 -13.46 -12.07
CA GLN A 7 -21.72 -13.01 -10.85
C GLN A 7 -20.80 -11.81 -11.09
N GLU A 8 -20.04 -11.82 -12.18
CA GLU A 8 -19.17 -10.69 -12.57
C GLU A 8 -19.98 -9.41 -12.82
N ASN A 9 -21.20 -9.54 -13.32
CA ASN A 9 -22.06 -8.40 -13.64
C ASN A 9 -23.00 -7.97 -12.50
N LEU A 10 -23.07 -8.71 -11.37
CA LEU A 10 -24.05 -8.46 -10.30
C LEU A 10 -23.94 -7.07 -9.67
N VAL A 11 -22.73 -6.56 -9.46
CA VAL A 11 -22.54 -5.23 -8.85
C VAL A 11 -23.02 -4.16 -9.80
N ALA A 12 -22.59 -4.19 -11.06
CA ALA A 12 -23.02 -3.24 -12.09
C ALA A 12 -24.53 -3.30 -12.34
N TYR A 13 -25.14 -4.49 -12.25
CA TYR A 13 -26.60 -4.69 -12.34
C TYR A 13 -27.33 -4.02 -11.16
N LEU A 14 -26.84 -4.18 -9.93
CA LEU A 14 -27.44 -3.58 -8.73
C LEU A 14 -27.30 -2.06 -8.69
N GLU A 15 -26.24 -1.52 -9.28
CA GLU A 15 -25.99 -0.08 -9.40
C GLU A 15 -26.73 0.57 -10.61
N GLY A 16 -27.34 -0.25 -11.46
CA GLY A 16 -28.08 0.24 -12.63
C GLY A 16 -27.21 0.81 -13.74
N VAL A 17 -25.91 0.46 -13.77
CA VAL A 17 -24.93 0.95 -14.76
C VAL A 17 -24.63 -0.07 -15.85
N LEU A 18 -25.27 -1.25 -15.81
CA LEU A 18 -25.09 -2.31 -16.79
C LEU A 18 -25.89 -1.99 -18.08
N GLU A 19 -25.24 -2.10 -19.24
CA GLU A 19 -25.88 -1.86 -20.53
C GLU A 19 -26.99 -2.88 -20.85
N GLU A 20 -27.97 -2.45 -21.63
CA GLU A 20 -29.24 -3.18 -21.85
C GLU A 20 -29.11 -4.66 -22.21
N PRO A 21 -28.30 -5.12 -23.16
CA PRO A 21 -28.29 -6.55 -23.49
C PRO A 21 -27.81 -7.42 -22.31
N ALA A 22 -26.77 -6.94 -21.54
CA ALA A 22 -26.24 -7.64 -20.41
C ALA A 22 -27.17 -7.59 -19.19
N SER A 23 -27.87 -6.48 -18.99
CA SER A 23 -28.86 -6.30 -17.92
C SER A 23 -30.04 -7.27 -18.06
N ILE A 24 -30.55 -7.45 -19.28
CA ILE A 24 -31.63 -8.41 -19.58
C ILE A 24 -31.15 -9.83 -19.31
N GLY A 25 -29.94 -10.22 -19.80
CA GLY A 25 -29.40 -11.54 -19.60
C GLY A 25 -29.12 -11.85 -18.11
N CYS A 26 -28.71 -10.85 -17.33
CA CYS A 26 -28.51 -10.98 -15.88
C CYS A 26 -29.85 -11.20 -15.16
N ARG A 27 -30.89 -10.47 -15.54
CA ARG A 27 -32.25 -10.62 -14.98
C ARG A 27 -32.81 -12.01 -15.23
N GLU A 28 -32.78 -12.47 -16.47
CA GLU A 28 -33.27 -13.79 -16.86
C GLU A 28 -32.52 -14.91 -16.13
N HIS A 29 -31.21 -14.76 -15.98
CA HIS A 29 -30.41 -15.73 -15.21
C HIS A 29 -30.77 -15.72 -13.73
N LEU A 30 -30.97 -14.56 -13.12
CA LEU A 30 -31.39 -14.41 -11.73
C LEU A 30 -32.78 -15.03 -11.49
N ASP A 31 -33.70 -14.96 -12.47
CA ASP A 31 -35.01 -15.60 -12.36
C ASP A 31 -34.91 -17.14 -12.38
N ALA A 32 -33.94 -17.69 -13.10
CA ALA A 32 -33.75 -19.12 -13.25
C ALA A 32 -32.80 -19.73 -12.20
N CYS A 33 -31.80 -18.98 -11.67
CA CYS A 33 -30.72 -19.53 -10.84
C CYS A 33 -30.82 -19.15 -9.35
N PRO A 34 -31.15 -20.11 -8.44
CA PRO A 34 -31.24 -19.82 -7.01
C PRO A 34 -29.90 -19.43 -6.35
N ALA A 35 -28.78 -19.92 -6.90
CA ALA A 35 -27.43 -19.59 -6.37
C ALA A 35 -27.09 -18.12 -6.59
N CYS A 36 -27.27 -17.62 -7.82
CA CYS A 36 -27.01 -16.22 -8.15
C CYS A 36 -28.02 -15.25 -7.46
N ARG A 37 -29.26 -15.70 -7.21
CA ARG A 37 -30.19 -14.93 -6.36
C ARG A 37 -29.67 -14.74 -4.95
N ARG A 38 -29.15 -15.79 -4.30
CA ARG A 38 -28.57 -15.66 -2.94
C ARG A 38 -27.37 -14.70 -2.90
N GLU A 39 -26.55 -14.73 -3.92
CA GLU A 39 -25.41 -13.79 -4.08
C GLU A 39 -25.90 -12.34 -4.21
N ARG A 40 -26.84 -12.07 -5.12
CA ARG A 40 -27.50 -10.77 -5.26
C ARG A 40 -28.08 -10.26 -3.95
N ASP A 41 -28.79 -11.12 -3.21
CA ASP A 41 -29.42 -10.76 -1.94
C ASP A 41 -28.38 -10.47 -0.86
N GLY A 42 -27.23 -11.16 -0.90
CA GLY A 42 -26.06 -10.88 -0.07
C GLY A 42 -25.47 -9.49 -0.33
N LEU A 43 -25.22 -9.18 -1.58
CA LEU A 43 -24.71 -7.87 -2.03
C LEU A 43 -25.70 -6.73 -1.71
N THR A 44 -26.98 -6.94 -1.93
CA THR A 44 -28.03 -5.96 -1.59
C THR A 44 -28.06 -5.66 -0.09
N ARG A 45 -27.94 -6.69 0.76
CA ARG A 45 -27.85 -6.49 2.22
C ARG A 45 -26.59 -5.73 2.61
N LEU A 46 -25.44 -6.02 1.98
CA LEU A 46 -24.19 -5.31 2.21
C LEU A 46 -24.32 -3.84 1.82
N GLN A 47 -24.83 -3.55 0.63
CA GLN A 47 -25.07 -2.20 0.14
C GLN A 47 -25.99 -1.40 1.06
N LYS A 48 -27.07 -2.02 1.56
CA LYS A 48 -27.98 -1.39 2.53
C LYS A 48 -27.28 -1.07 3.85
N ARG A 49 -26.42 -1.96 4.35
CA ARG A 49 -25.63 -1.72 5.57
C ARG A 49 -24.63 -0.57 5.38
N LEU A 50 -23.96 -0.52 4.25
CA LEU A 50 -23.01 0.55 3.92
C LEU A 50 -23.71 1.90 3.79
N THR A 51 -24.86 1.95 3.11
CA THR A 51 -25.65 3.18 2.94
C THR A 51 -26.21 3.69 4.27
N THR A 52 -26.68 2.78 5.14
CA THR A 52 -27.19 3.16 6.46
C THR A 52 -26.07 3.70 7.36
N ARG A 53 -24.90 3.04 7.38
CA ARG A 53 -23.73 3.54 8.13
C ARG A 53 -23.16 4.81 7.55
N GLY A 54 -23.12 4.96 6.23
CA GLY A 54 -22.68 6.17 5.55
C GLY A 54 -23.59 7.37 5.85
N ARG A 55 -24.90 7.19 5.99
CA ARG A 55 -25.83 8.25 6.41
C ARG A 55 -25.59 8.71 7.86
N VAL A 56 -25.28 7.80 8.77
CA VAL A 56 -24.96 8.15 10.17
C VAL A 56 -23.62 8.90 10.27
N ALA A 57 -22.63 8.56 9.42
CA ALA A 57 -21.36 9.27 9.36
C ALA A 57 -21.46 10.61 8.61
N ALA A 58 -22.46 10.81 7.78
CA ALA A 58 -22.66 12.00 6.95
C ALA A 58 -23.46 13.14 7.62
N GLU A 59 -23.77 13.04 8.92
CA GLU A 59 -24.40 14.15 9.66
C GLU A 59 -23.50 15.39 9.80
N VAL A 60 -22.24 15.34 9.47
CA VAL A 60 -21.41 16.52 9.31
C VAL A 60 -21.39 16.93 7.83
N SER A 61 -22.44 17.64 7.43
CA SER A 61 -22.56 18.56 6.28
C SER A 61 -21.42 18.58 5.23
N VAL A 62 -21.10 17.42 4.62
CA VAL A 62 -20.28 17.40 3.41
C VAL A 62 -21.02 18.10 2.26
N VAL A 63 -22.33 17.93 2.16
CA VAL A 63 -23.19 18.60 1.17
C VAL A 63 -23.13 20.12 1.33
N GLY A 64 -23.18 20.66 2.56
CA GLY A 64 -23.05 22.11 2.79
C GLY A 64 -21.68 22.67 2.41
N ARG A 65 -20.59 21.93 2.64
CA ARG A 65 -19.23 22.33 2.22
C ARG A 65 -19.02 22.24 0.72
N VAL A 66 -19.53 21.19 0.08
CA VAL A 66 -19.44 21.03 -1.38
C VAL A 66 -20.29 22.08 -2.08
N MET A 67 -21.54 22.32 -1.63
CA MET A 67 -22.41 23.36 -2.18
C MET A 67 -21.92 24.78 -1.90
N GLY A 68 -21.25 25.00 -0.75
CA GLY A 68 -20.51 26.23 -0.47
C GLY A 68 -19.40 26.48 -1.50
N ARG A 69 -18.53 25.51 -1.73
CA ARG A 69 -17.46 25.60 -2.74
C ARG A 69 -17.99 25.78 -4.16
N ILE A 70 -19.06 25.11 -4.52
CA ILE A 70 -19.71 25.27 -5.86
C ILE A 70 -20.26 26.69 -6.01
N ARG A 71 -20.87 27.27 -4.96
CA ARG A 71 -21.36 28.66 -4.98
C ARG A 71 -20.22 29.66 -5.06
N ASP A 72 -19.14 29.45 -4.32
CA ASP A 72 -17.96 30.31 -4.36
C ASP A 72 -17.30 30.28 -5.72
N THR A 73 -17.16 29.09 -6.34
CA THR A 73 -16.64 28.93 -7.70
C THR A 73 -17.58 29.54 -8.76
N GLN A 74 -18.90 29.48 -8.57
CA GLN A 74 -19.86 30.16 -9.46
C GLN A 74 -19.86 31.67 -9.27
N SER A 75 -19.61 32.16 -8.03
CA SER A 75 -19.45 33.59 -7.76
C SER A 75 -18.20 34.17 -8.41
N GLU A 76 -17.08 33.44 -8.39
CA GLU A 76 -15.86 33.84 -9.08
C GLU A 76 -16.03 33.84 -10.62
N SER A 77 -16.78 32.89 -11.17
CA SER A 77 -17.07 32.86 -12.62
C SER A 77 -17.95 34.03 -13.06
N HIS A 78 -18.84 34.53 -12.20
CA HIS A 78 -19.65 35.73 -12.49
C HIS A 78 -18.84 37.01 -12.50
N VAL A 79 -17.79 37.12 -11.66
CA VAL A 79 -16.87 38.26 -11.69
C VAL A 79 -16.06 38.24 -13.00
N THR A 80 -15.58 37.08 -13.42
CA THR A 80 -14.81 36.92 -14.66
C THR A 80 -15.66 37.26 -15.89
N MET A 81 -16.95 36.92 -15.91
CA MET A 81 -17.83 37.24 -17.02
C MET A 81 -18.20 38.71 -17.12
N LYS A 82 -18.31 39.43 -15.98
CA LYS A 82 -18.46 40.90 -15.97
C LYS A 82 -17.21 41.59 -16.49
N THR A 83 -16.04 41.13 -16.11
CA THR A 83 -14.76 41.69 -16.57
C THR A 83 -14.55 41.44 -18.07
N ILE A 84 -14.91 40.29 -18.59
CA ILE A 84 -14.87 39.97 -20.02
C ILE A 84 -15.85 40.84 -20.82
N LYS A 85 -17.07 41.07 -20.32
CA LYS A 85 -18.03 41.96 -20.96
C LYS A 85 -17.58 43.43 -20.94
N MET A 86 -16.83 43.86 -19.94
CA MET A 86 -16.28 45.20 -19.86
C MET A 86 -15.07 45.40 -20.79
N LEU A 87 -14.25 44.36 -20.97
CA LEU A 87 -13.10 44.35 -21.91
C LEU A 87 -13.55 44.26 -23.37
N LEU A 88 -14.65 43.57 -23.68
CA LEU A 88 -15.25 43.52 -25.01
C LEU A 88 -15.89 44.87 -25.45
N ARG A 89 -16.14 45.78 -24.51
CA ARG A 89 -16.70 47.13 -24.81
C ARG A 89 -15.61 48.20 -25.08
N TRP A 90 -14.34 47.88 -24.80
CA TRP A 90 -13.18 48.78 -24.95
C TRP A 90 -12.12 48.22 -25.90
N GLY A 91 -12.51 47.97 -27.13
CA GLY A 91 -11.56 47.93 -28.23
C GLY A 91 -10.99 46.57 -28.64
N MET A 92 -11.25 46.21 -29.83
CA MET A 92 -10.68 45.15 -30.68
C MET A 92 -9.13 45.26 -30.77
N GLY A 93 -8.42 44.82 -29.76
CA GLY A 93 -6.93 44.82 -29.81
C GLY A 93 -6.24 43.80 -28.89
N PHE A 94 -6.90 43.45 -27.78
CA PHE A 94 -6.24 42.60 -26.75
C PHE A 94 -6.72 41.12 -26.75
N GLY A 95 -7.81 40.80 -27.40
CA GLY A 95 -8.38 39.44 -27.42
C GLY A 95 -7.51 38.41 -28.16
N ALA A 96 -6.75 38.84 -29.16
CA ALA A 96 -5.84 37.95 -29.87
C ALA A 96 -4.62 37.52 -29.05
N VAL A 97 -4.06 38.42 -28.24
CA VAL A 97 -2.90 38.13 -27.41
C VAL A 97 -3.26 37.21 -26.24
N ALA A 98 -4.40 37.44 -25.55
CA ALA A 98 -4.87 36.59 -24.46
C ALA A 98 -5.22 35.18 -24.95
N GLY A 99 -5.86 35.05 -26.12
CA GLY A 99 -6.16 33.76 -26.73
C GLY A 99 -4.91 33.00 -27.18
N ILE A 100 -3.90 33.72 -27.71
CA ILE A 100 -2.62 33.12 -28.10
C ILE A 100 -1.83 32.66 -26.85
N VAL A 101 -1.81 33.46 -25.77
CA VAL A 101 -1.13 33.09 -24.53
C VAL A 101 -1.81 31.89 -23.86
N LEU A 102 -3.14 31.87 -23.77
CA LEU A 102 -3.89 30.72 -23.21
C LEU A 102 -3.74 29.48 -24.09
N GLY A 103 -3.82 29.63 -25.41
CA GLY A 103 -3.58 28.55 -26.36
C GLY A 103 -2.13 28.04 -26.30
N ALA A 104 -1.14 28.93 -26.17
CA ALA A 104 0.24 28.54 -25.98
C ALA A 104 0.46 27.81 -24.67
N VAL A 105 -0.06 28.28 -23.53
CA VAL A 105 0.03 27.62 -22.24
C VAL A 105 -0.58 26.21 -22.27
N LEU A 106 -1.77 26.06 -22.88
CA LEU A 106 -2.39 24.74 -23.06
C LEU A 106 -1.60 23.83 -23.99
N LEU A 107 -1.04 24.34 -25.09
CA LEU A 107 -0.21 23.56 -26.01
C LEU A 107 1.14 23.18 -25.40
N PHE A 108 1.73 24.06 -24.59
CA PHE A 108 2.99 23.74 -23.91
C PHE A 108 2.78 22.72 -22.79
N SER A 109 1.69 22.80 -22.03
CA SER A 109 1.40 21.81 -20.97
C SER A 109 1.08 20.42 -21.55
N THR A 110 0.34 20.34 -22.65
CA THR A 110 0.05 19.06 -23.33
C THR A 110 1.29 18.45 -23.99
N LYS A 111 2.16 19.28 -24.58
CA LYS A 111 3.45 18.81 -25.13
C LYS A 111 4.40 18.31 -24.05
N GLY A 112 4.52 19.02 -22.91
CA GLY A 112 5.34 18.60 -21.79
C GLY A 112 4.90 17.25 -21.20
N GLN A 113 3.61 17.06 -21.04
CA GLN A 113 3.03 15.80 -20.56
C GLN A 113 3.25 14.65 -21.56
N ALA A 114 3.13 14.92 -22.87
CA ALA A 114 3.40 13.92 -23.89
C ALA A 114 4.87 13.46 -23.89
N LEU A 115 5.82 14.38 -23.81
CA LEU A 115 7.25 14.07 -23.75
C LEU A 115 7.61 13.30 -22.47
N ALA A 116 7.02 13.65 -21.33
CA ALA A 116 7.20 12.92 -20.08
C ALA A 116 6.66 11.49 -20.19
N SER A 117 5.47 11.30 -20.79
CA SER A 117 4.89 9.99 -21.05
C SER A 117 5.74 9.16 -22.01
N GLU A 118 6.34 9.79 -23.03
CA GLU A 118 7.28 9.14 -23.95
C GLU A 118 8.55 8.67 -23.22
N MET A 119 9.10 9.48 -22.31
CA MET A 119 10.26 9.09 -21.51
C MET A 119 9.95 7.90 -20.61
N MET A 120 8.79 7.89 -19.93
CA MET A 120 8.31 6.76 -19.13
C MET A 120 8.14 5.50 -19.97
N ALA A 121 7.55 5.63 -21.18
CA ALA A 121 7.39 4.50 -22.10
C ALA A 121 8.75 3.96 -22.59
N LYS A 122 9.73 4.84 -22.86
CA LYS A 122 11.10 4.45 -23.18
C LYS A 122 11.75 3.69 -22.04
N GLY A 123 11.55 4.13 -20.80
CA GLY A 123 12.01 3.44 -19.59
C GLY A 123 11.37 2.06 -19.43
N ALA A 124 10.07 1.96 -19.62
CA ALA A 124 9.35 0.69 -19.63
C ALA A 124 9.91 -0.27 -20.69
N GLN A 125 10.14 0.23 -21.90
CA GLN A 125 10.72 -0.57 -22.99
C GLN A 125 12.15 -1.06 -22.66
N ALA A 126 12.97 -0.22 -22.03
CA ALA A 126 14.31 -0.59 -21.59
C ALA A 126 14.28 -1.73 -20.54
N ALA A 127 13.21 -1.81 -19.75
CA ALA A 127 13.04 -2.82 -18.71
C ALA A 127 12.42 -4.15 -19.18
N ARG A 128 11.80 -4.22 -20.36
CA ARG A 128 11.08 -5.42 -20.85
C ARG A 128 11.93 -6.67 -21.00
N ARG A 129 13.23 -6.55 -21.12
CA ARG A 129 14.16 -7.67 -21.31
C ARG A 129 15.00 -7.95 -20.08
N LEU A 130 14.58 -7.45 -18.93
CA LEU A 130 15.27 -7.73 -17.68
C LEU A 130 15.09 -9.21 -17.31
N THR A 131 16.19 -9.85 -16.97
CA THR A 131 16.24 -11.19 -16.39
C THR A 131 16.48 -11.13 -14.88
N SER A 132 17.11 -10.06 -14.41
CA SER A 132 17.33 -9.82 -12.99
C SER A 132 17.38 -8.31 -12.70
N VAL A 133 17.11 -7.95 -11.44
CA VAL A 133 17.19 -6.58 -10.95
C VAL A 133 17.72 -6.58 -9.52
N HIS A 134 18.53 -5.57 -9.21
CA HIS A 134 18.94 -5.25 -7.85
C HIS A 134 18.56 -3.81 -7.54
N LEU A 135 17.80 -3.62 -6.47
CA LEU A 135 17.35 -2.32 -5.97
C LEU A 135 17.96 -2.05 -4.60
N VAL A 136 18.56 -0.86 -4.46
CA VAL A 136 19.00 -0.33 -3.17
C VAL A 136 18.14 0.89 -2.87
N CYS A 137 17.43 0.84 -1.76
CA CYS A 137 16.52 1.90 -1.39
C CYS A 137 16.50 2.13 0.11
N ARG A 138 15.91 3.25 0.50
CA ARG A 138 15.59 3.55 1.90
C ARG A 138 14.14 4.02 2.02
N VAL A 139 13.50 3.58 3.07
CA VAL A 139 12.09 3.86 3.34
C VAL A 139 11.98 4.55 4.69
N ARG A 140 11.26 5.68 4.74
CA ARG A 140 11.01 6.40 5.98
C ARG A 140 10.16 5.55 6.92
N THR A 141 10.57 5.49 8.18
CA THR A 141 9.75 4.89 9.23
C THR A 141 8.63 5.86 9.61
N ALA A 142 7.38 5.36 9.59
CA ALA A 142 6.28 6.11 10.18
C ALA A 142 6.32 5.99 11.71
N PRO A 143 5.86 7.02 12.47
CA PRO A 143 5.81 6.97 13.92
C PRO A 143 4.99 5.80 14.50
N ALA A 144 4.06 5.26 13.69
CA ALA A 144 3.21 4.12 14.05
C ALA A 144 3.73 2.78 13.51
N ASP A 145 4.79 2.78 12.68
CA ASP A 145 5.36 1.55 12.15
C ASP A 145 6.07 0.80 13.27
N ASN A 146 5.46 -0.30 13.64
CA ASN A 146 6.08 -1.18 14.60
C ASN A 146 7.13 -2.07 13.94
N PHE A 147 8.29 -1.50 13.69
CA PHE A 147 9.47 -2.28 13.37
C PHE A 147 10.05 -2.86 14.68
N ALA A 148 9.32 -3.77 15.33
CA ALA A 148 9.75 -4.40 16.59
C ALA A 148 11.14 -5.06 16.50
N HIS A 149 11.62 -5.28 15.27
CA HIS A 149 12.91 -5.88 14.96
C HIS A 149 13.90 -4.92 14.28
N ILE A 150 13.54 -3.64 14.16
CA ILE A 150 14.36 -2.57 13.59
C ILE A 150 14.51 -1.50 14.67
N ASP A 151 15.68 -0.87 14.77
CA ASP A 151 15.90 0.21 15.71
C ASP A 151 14.89 1.36 15.46
N PRO A 152 13.99 1.65 16.40
CA PRO A 152 12.95 2.69 16.22
C PRO A 152 13.52 4.11 16.11
N ARG A 153 14.83 4.29 16.37
CA ARG A 153 15.54 5.56 16.22
C ARG A 153 15.97 5.84 14.78
N MET A 154 15.88 4.85 13.89
CA MET A 154 16.18 5.06 12.47
C MET A 154 15.07 5.87 11.81
N GLU A 155 15.40 7.01 11.24
CA GLU A 155 14.46 7.80 10.43
C GLU A 155 14.13 7.12 9.10
N PHE A 156 15.12 6.44 8.53
CA PHE A 156 14.99 5.63 7.32
C PHE A 156 15.53 4.23 7.55
N VAL A 157 14.81 3.25 7.04
CA VAL A 157 15.26 1.85 6.98
C VAL A 157 15.86 1.59 5.61
N PRO A 158 17.14 1.19 5.54
CA PRO A 158 17.72 0.70 4.31
C PRO A 158 17.08 -0.64 3.91
N VAL A 159 16.79 -0.79 2.63
CA VAL A 159 16.19 -2.01 2.07
C VAL A 159 16.93 -2.36 0.79
N GLU A 160 17.34 -3.59 0.66
CA GLU A 160 17.89 -4.13 -0.58
C GLU A 160 17.02 -5.26 -1.11
N LEU A 161 16.77 -5.26 -2.42
CA LEU A 161 16.04 -6.31 -3.12
C LEU A 161 16.87 -6.81 -4.29
N TRP A 162 17.12 -8.10 -4.33
CA TRP A 162 17.58 -8.85 -5.51
C TRP A 162 16.44 -9.70 -6.02
N LYS A 163 16.20 -9.66 -7.31
CA LYS A 163 15.11 -10.41 -7.93
C LYS A 163 15.54 -10.99 -9.27
N GLU A 164 15.35 -12.28 -9.44
CA GLU A 164 15.43 -12.99 -10.71
C GLU A 164 14.02 -12.99 -11.32
N LEU A 165 13.90 -12.51 -12.55
CA LEU A 165 12.64 -12.36 -13.26
C LEU A 165 12.45 -13.58 -14.17
N GLY A 166 11.40 -14.38 -13.98
CA GLY A 166 11.14 -15.59 -14.76
C GLY A 166 9.84 -16.26 -14.33
N ALA A 167 9.58 -17.43 -14.89
CA ALA A 167 8.37 -18.20 -14.58
C ALA A 167 8.29 -18.62 -13.10
N LEU A 168 9.43 -18.90 -12.47
CA LEU A 168 9.57 -19.12 -11.03
C LEU A 168 10.52 -18.05 -10.47
N PRO A 169 10.01 -16.88 -10.13
CA PRO A 169 10.85 -15.78 -9.69
C PRO A 169 11.52 -16.14 -8.35
N LYS A 170 12.82 -15.90 -8.27
CA LYS A 170 13.55 -15.93 -7.01
C LYS A 170 13.80 -14.51 -6.55
N TRP A 171 13.80 -14.30 -5.25
CA TRP A 171 14.10 -12.99 -4.70
C TRP A 171 14.67 -13.07 -3.29
N ARG A 172 15.42 -12.03 -2.94
CA ARG A 172 15.91 -11.77 -1.60
C ARG A 172 15.63 -10.32 -1.24
N VAL A 173 15.07 -10.11 -0.05
CA VAL A 173 14.91 -8.77 0.55
C VAL A 173 15.67 -8.74 1.86
N GLU A 174 16.52 -7.74 2.02
CA GLU A 174 17.21 -7.47 3.26
C GLU A 174 16.79 -6.14 3.85
N LYS A 175 16.53 -6.17 5.17
CA LYS A 175 16.33 -5.01 6.04
C LYS A 175 17.16 -5.22 7.29
N PRO A 176 17.50 -4.16 8.07
CA PRO A 176 18.17 -4.35 9.37
C PRO A 176 17.44 -5.37 10.24
N GLY A 177 18.17 -6.38 10.72
CA GLY A 177 17.62 -7.45 11.55
C GLY A 177 16.73 -8.50 10.88
N ARG A 178 16.52 -8.44 9.55
CA ARG A 178 15.52 -9.23 8.85
C ARG A 178 15.97 -9.60 7.44
N VAL A 179 15.85 -10.86 7.08
CA VAL A 179 16.10 -11.37 5.73
C VAL A 179 14.91 -12.20 5.28
N ALA A 180 14.41 -11.95 4.09
CA ALA A 180 13.40 -12.79 3.45
C ALA A 180 13.91 -13.26 2.09
N VAL A 181 13.77 -14.55 1.80
CA VAL A 181 14.16 -15.13 0.51
C VAL A 181 13.06 -16.02 -0.03
N MET A 182 12.93 -16.04 -1.35
CA MET A 182 12.14 -17.00 -2.08
C MET A 182 13.06 -17.69 -3.10
N ASP A 183 13.17 -19.01 -2.99
CA ASP A 183 14.09 -19.86 -3.77
C ASP A 183 13.45 -20.48 -5.03
N GLY A 184 12.20 -20.09 -5.34
CA GLY A 184 11.37 -20.68 -6.40
C GLY A 184 10.40 -21.75 -5.90
N GLN A 185 10.57 -22.28 -4.70
CA GLN A 185 9.72 -23.32 -4.11
C GLN A 185 9.08 -22.90 -2.79
N SER A 186 9.83 -22.18 -1.96
CA SER A 186 9.40 -21.75 -0.65
C SER A 186 9.90 -20.36 -0.33
N THR A 187 9.19 -19.69 0.56
CA THR A 187 9.60 -18.41 1.13
C THR A 187 10.10 -18.63 2.55
N LEU A 188 11.30 -18.15 2.86
CA LEU A 188 11.92 -18.17 4.17
C LEU A 188 12.07 -16.74 4.68
N LEU A 189 11.53 -16.45 5.87
CA LEU A 189 11.80 -15.23 6.64
C LEU A 189 12.70 -15.58 7.82
N TYR A 190 13.77 -14.82 8.02
CA TYR A 190 14.60 -14.93 9.20
C TYR A 190 14.65 -13.60 9.95
N LEU A 191 14.26 -13.61 11.23
CA LEU A 191 14.27 -12.49 12.17
C LEU A 191 15.48 -12.62 13.08
N ARG A 192 16.57 -11.91 12.76
CA ARG A 192 17.87 -12.04 13.45
C ARG A 192 17.77 -11.73 14.96
N ALA A 193 17.06 -10.66 15.32
CA ALA A 193 16.94 -10.24 16.73
C ALA A 193 16.16 -11.24 17.59
N ALA A 194 15.19 -11.93 17.02
CA ALA A 194 14.41 -12.96 17.69
C ALA A 194 15.03 -14.36 17.55
N ASN A 195 16.09 -14.52 16.76
CA ASN A 195 16.63 -15.80 16.32
C ASN A 195 15.52 -16.76 15.86
N ALA A 196 14.59 -16.26 15.06
CA ALA A 196 13.40 -16.99 14.65
C ALA A 196 13.25 -17.01 13.14
N ALA A 197 12.77 -18.12 12.59
CA ALA A 197 12.54 -18.29 11.17
C ALA A 197 11.13 -18.83 10.89
N LEU A 198 10.54 -18.35 9.78
CA LEU A 198 9.28 -18.84 9.23
C LEU A 198 9.53 -19.36 7.81
N LYS A 199 9.10 -20.58 7.52
CA LYS A 199 9.14 -21.14 6.17
C LYS A 199 7.73 -21.43 5.67
N VAL A 200 7.42 -20.87 4.49
CA VAL A 200 6.13 -21.04 3.81
C VAL A 200 6.37 -21.82 2.52
N PRO A 201 5.71 -22.97 2.31
CA PRO A 201 5.99 -23.90 1.20
C PRO A 201 5.56 -23.41 -0.18
N THR A 202 4.86 -22.31 -0.30
CA THR A 202 4.44 -21.70 -1.58
C THR A 202 4.79 -20.24 -1.60
N PRO A 203 5.02 -19.63 -2.79
CA PRO A 203 5.26 -18.20 -2.86
C PRO A 203 4.04 -17.46 -2.32
N SER A 204 4.12 -17.04 -1.07
CA SER A 204 3.12 -16.22 -0.41
C SER A 204 3.60 -14.77 -0.39
N ARG A 205 2.93 -13.90 -1.14
CA ARG A 205 3.14 -12.46 -1.04
C ARG A 205 2.69 -11.91 0.32
N ALA A 206 1.73 -12.58 0.95
CA ALA A 206 1.10 -12.11 2.19
C ALA A 206 2.01 -12.24 3.43
N ALA A 207 3.05 -13.05 3.39
CA ALA A 207 3.92 -13.25 4.55
C ALA A 207 4.89 -12.08 4.80
N PHE A 208 5.05 -11.15 3.84
CA PHE A 208 6.08 -10.11 3.93
C PHE A 208 5.52 -8.79 3.38
N ASP A 209 5.50 -7.79 4.21
CA ASP A 209 5.03 -6.43 3.93
C ASP A 209 5.96 -5.68 2.96
N THR A 210 6.26 -6.30 1.81
CA THR A 210 7.14 -5.77 0.77
C THR A 210 6.51 -5.86 -0.63
N SER A 211 5.19 -6.02 -0.70
CA SER A 211 4.48 -6.17 -1.99
C SER A 211 4.77 -5.01 -2.94
N TRP A 212 4.75 -3.77 -2.45
CA TRP A 212 5.06 -2.58 -3.23
C TRP A 212 6.49 -2.58 -3.82
N LEU A 213 7.48 -3.12 -3.08
CA LEU A 213 8.87 -3.20 -3.55
C LEU A 213 9.02 -4.25 -4.66
N HIS A 214 8.27 -5.35 -4.58
CA HIS A 214 8.24 -6.35 -5.63
C HIS A 214 7.54 -5.85 -6.88
N GLU A 215 6.51 -5.02 -6.73
CA GLU A 215 5.83 -4.34 -7.84
C GLU A 215 6.77 -3.31 -8.48
N LEU A 216 7.48 -2.51 -7.67
CA LEU A 216 8.50 -1.57 -8.16
C LEU A 216 9.61 -2.29 -8.96
N ALA A 217 10.01 -3.50 -8.55
CA ALA A 217 10.99 -4.31 -9.26
C ALA A 217 10.49 -4.85 -10.61
N ASP A 218 9.18 -4.79 -10.89
CA ASP A 218 8.60 -4.89 -12.23
C ASP A 218 8.57 -3.49 -12.87
N ILE A 219 9.75 -3.03 -13.27
CA ILE A 219 9.95 -1.65 -13.75
C ILE A 219 9.06 -1.33 -14.98
N ASP A 220 8.90 -2.29 -15.92
CA ASP A 220 8.02 -2.10 -17.09
C ASP A 220 6.57 -1.91 -16.64
N GLY A 221 6.06 -2.80 -15.79
CA GLY A 221 4.71 -2.71 -15.24
C GLY A 221 4.48 -1.42 -14.45
N THR A 222 5.42 -1.06 -13.58
CA THR A 222 5.38 0.16 -12.77
C THR A 222 5.32 1.41 -13.64
N LEU A 223 6.28 1.60 -14.56
CA LEU A 223 6.30 2.79 -15.42
C LEU A 223 5.08 2.88 -16.34
N SER A 224 4.58 1.74 -16.81
CA SER A 224 3.33 1.67 -17.59
C SER A 224 2.11 2.06 -16.76
N ALA A 225 2.06 1.68 -15.47
CA ALA A 225 1.00 2.09 -14.55
C ALA A 225 1.05 3.60 -14.25
N GLU A 226 2.25 4.16 -14.07
CA GLU A 226 2.45 5.59 -13.84
C GLU A 226 1.95 6.46 -15.00
N VAL A 227 2.18 6.02 -16.25
CA VAL A 227 1.62 6.71 -17.43
C VAL A 227 0.09 6.69 -17.40
N ARG A 228 -0.54 5.58 -17.01
CA ARG A 228 -2.00 5.52 -16.85
C ARG A 228 -2.48 6.41 -15.71
N LEU A 229 -1.77 6.42 -14.58
CA LEU A 229 -2.09 7.27 -13.45
C LEU A 229 -2.04 8.76 -13.79
N ALA A 230 -1.05 9.18 -14.60
CA ALA A 230 -0.92 10.55 -15.07
C ALA A 230 -2.12 11.04 -15.91
N GLN A 231 -2.89 10.10 -16.49
CA GLN A 231 -4.12 10.41 -17.23
C GLN A 231 -5.34 10.59 -16.30
N SER A 232 -5.22 10.25 -15.03
CA SER A 232 -6.31 10.42 -14.07
C SER A 232 -6.53 11.88 -13.71
N LYS A 233 -7.77 12.21 -13.35
CA LYS A 233 -8.15 13.59 -13.02
C LYS A 233 -7.37 14.11 -11.82
N GLY A 234 -6.69 15.22 -12.00
CA GLY A 234 -5.91 15.91 -10.95
C GLY A 234 -4.48 15.42 -10.80
N SER A 235 -4.03 14.48 -11.63
CA SER A 235 -2.62 14.11 -11.76
C SER A 235 -1.96 14.90 -12.87
N THR A 236 -0.65 15.18 -12.72
CA THR A 236 0.17 15.86 -13.75
C THR A 236 1.48 15.14 -13.92
N LEU A 237 2.02 15.18 -15.13
CA LEU A 237 3.31 14.59 -15.48
C LEU A 237 4.15 15.63 -16.18
N GLU A 238 5.36 15.87 -15.66
CA GLU A 238 6.26 16.88 -16.17
C GLU A 238 7.65 16.27 -16.47
N LEU A 239 8.33 16.75 -17.53
CA LEU A 239 9.68 16.37 -17.88
C LEU A 239 10.60 17.58 -17.80
N ARG A 240 11.74 17.42 -17.16
CA ARG A 240 12.87 18.35 -17.23
C ARG A 240 14.15 17.59 -17.50
N HIS A 241 15.16 18.29 -18.01
CA HIS A 241 16.48 17.72 -18.26
C HIS A 241 17.49 18.35 -17.32
N GLU A 242 18.41 17.54 -16.83
CA GLU A 242 19.52 17.95 -15.97
C GLU A 242 20.81 17.36 -16.54
N THR A 243 21.90 18.12 -16.49
CA THR A 243 23.22 17.60 -16.81
C THR A 243 23.95 17.29 -15.52
N ASP A 244 24.41 16.04 -15.36
CA ASP A 244 25.17 15.65 -14.17
C ASP A 244 26.61 16.18 -14.20
N ALA A 245 27.32 15.99 -13.09
CA ALA A 245 28.73 16.45 -12.98
C ALA A 245 29.68 15.79 -13.98
N ALA A 246 29.31 14.67 -14.57
CA ALA A 246 30.08 13.98 -15.61
C ALA A 246 29.70 14.42 -17.03
N GLY A 247 28.74 15.37 -17.16
CA GLY A 247 28.28 15.89 -18.44
C GLY A 247 27.22 15.02 -19.14
N ALA A 248 26.68 13.98 -18.46
CA ALA A 248 25.63 13.17 -19.02
C ALA A 248 24.25 13.81 -18.77
N THR A 249 23.38 13.80 -19.79
CA THR A 249 22.03 14.33 -19.68
C THR A 249 21.11 13.30 -19.02
N LYS A 250 20.41 13.74 -17.99
CA LYS A 250 19.40 12.97 -17.26
C LYS A 250 18.03 13.56 -17.52
N ALA A 251 17.07 12.69 -17.78
CA ALA A 251 15.66 13.05 -17.89
C ALA A 251 14.98 12.83 -16.53
N ILE A 252 14.43 13.90 -15.98
CA ILE A 252 13.72 13.88 -14.70
C ILE A 252 12.23 14.01 -14.97
N VAL A 253 11.50 12.94 -14.68
CA VAL A 253 10.03 12.93 -14.81
C VAL A 253 9.42 13.06 -13.43
N THR A 254 8.57 14.06 -13.24
CA THR A 254 7.83 14.28 -12.00
C THR A 254 6.35 13.98 -12.21
N LEU A 255 5.80 13.09 -11.42
CA LEU A 255 4.38 12.77 -11.36
C LEU A 255 3.78 13.32 -10.06
N GLU A 256 2.81 14.21 -10.18
CA GLU A 256 1.93 14.60 -9.07
C GLU A 256 0.68 13.71 -9.12
N ALA A 257 0.45 12.92 -8.08
CA ALA A 257 -0.65 11.97 -8.02
C ALA A 257 -1.53 12.21 -6.79
N LYS A 258 -2.85 12.16 -7.02
CA LYS A 258 -3.85 12.28 -5.96
C LYS A 258 -3.96 11.01 -5.14
N SER A 259 -4.30 11.13 -3.85
CA SER A 259 -4.62 10.00 -2.98
C SER A 259 -5.85 9.20 -3.48
N GLY A 260 -5.99 7.97 -3.05
CA GLY A 260 -7.08 7.09 -3.48
C GLY A 260 -6.85 6.46 -4.85
N LEU A 261 -5.66 6.01 -5.11
CA LEU A 261 -5.10 5.59 -6.39
C LEU A 261 -5.76 4.34 -6.98
N PRO A 262 -5.80 4.24 -8.33
CA PRO A 262 -6.41 3.11 -9.04
C PRO A 262 -5.65 1.80 -8.82
N GLU A 263 -6.25 0.69 -9.25
CA GLU A 263 -5.57 -0.60 -9.35
C GLU A 263 -4.33 -0.51 -10.25
N GLY A 264 -3.24 -1.16 -9.82
CA GLY A 264 -1.97 -1.18 -10.52
C GLY A 264 -0.96 -0.13 -10.05
N ASP A 265 -1.31 0.73 -9.11
CA ASP A 265 -0.32 1.58 -8.44
C ASP A 265 0.52 0.74 -7.46
N TYR A 266 1.83 0.73 -7.65
CA TYR A 266 2.76 -0.01 -6.78
C TYR A 266 2.74 0.48 -5.32
N LEU A 267 2.32 1.72 -5.07
CA LEU A 267 2.16 2.29 -3.73
C LEU A 267 0.79 2.01 -3.10
N LYS A 268 -0.15 1.39 -3.80
CA LYS A 268 -1.52 1.13 -3.32
C LYS A 268 -1.57 0.48 -1.94
N ASN A 269 -0.66 -0.45 -1.68
CA ASN A 269 -0.56 -1.19 -0.42
C ASN A 269 0.52 -0.65 0.53
N ALA A 270 1.13 0.48 0.20
CA ALA A 270 2.10 1.11 1.08
C ALA A 270 1.37 1.92 2.16
N PHE A 271 1.92 1.93 3.37
CA PHE A 271 1.32 2.64 4.52
C PHE A 271 1.17 4.16 4.30
N PHE A 272 1.87 4.71 3.33
CA PHE A 272 1.85 6.13 2.99
C PHE A 272 0.93 6.49 1.80
N ASN A 273 0.06 5.59 1.34
CA ASN A 273 -0.85 5.87 0.21
C ASN A 273 -2.07 6.75 0.57
N THR A 274 -2.15 7.23 1.80
CA THR A 274 -3.28 8.03 2.32
C THR A 274 -3.25 9.50 1.94
N ALA A 275 -2.15 9.98 1.35
CA ALA A 275 -1.95 11.37 0.96
C ALA A 275 -1.61 11.49 -0.52
N ASP A 276 -1.78 12.70 -1.06
CA ASP A 276 -1.27 13.05 -2.39
C ASP A 276 0.24 12.86 -2.42
N THR A 277 0.78 12.42 -3.55
CA THR A 277 2.21 12.11 -3.69
C THR A 277 2.84 12.87 -4.83
N ARG A 278 4.09 13.26 -4.65
CA ARG A 278 4.99 13.68 -5.72
C ARG A 278 6.04 12.59 -5.90
N ARG A 279 6.15 12.05 -7.12
CA ARG A 279 7.07 10.98 -7.49
C ARG A 279 8.04 11.49 -8.53
N VAL A 280 9.32 11.34 -8.28
CA VAL A 280 10.40 11.85 -9.13
C VAL A 280 11.20 10.67 -9.66
N TYR A 281 11.17 10.48 -10.98
CA TYR A 281 11.85 9.41 -11.71
C TYR A 281 13.05 10.00 -12.44
N ARG A 282 14.24 9.46 -12.20
CA ARG A 282 15.47 9.89 -12.88
C ARG A 282 15.91 8.83 -13.88
N PHE A 283 15.96 9.21 -15.15
CA PHE A 283 16.37 8.34 -16.23
C PHE A 283 17.70 8.78 -16.83
N ASP A 284 18.48 7.82 -17.27
CA ASP A 284 19.49 8.06 -18.27
C ASP A 284 18.79 8.34 -19.61
N GLU A 285 18.97 9.53 -20.14
CA GLU A 285 18.23 9.97 -21.33
C GLU A 285 18.58 9.16 -22.58
N GLN A 286 19.85 8.74 -22.71
CA GLN A 286 20.32 7.99 -23.87
C GLN A 286 19.75 6.58 -23.91
N THR A 287 19.86 5.84 -22.81
CA THR A 287 19.44 4.43 -22.72
C THR A 287 17.98 4.24 -22.33
N GLY A 288 17.36 5.25 -21.73
CA GLY A 288 16.03 5.16 -21.15
C GLY A 288 15.97 4.43 -19.80
N ARG A 289 17.10 3.99 -19.24
CA ARG A 289 17.11 3.26 -17.97
C ARG A 289 16.73 4.15 -16.81
N LEU A 290 15.80 3.70 -15.98
CA LEU A 290 15.52 4.31 -14.68
C LEU A 290 16.72 4.09 -13.76
N GLU A 291 17.28 5.16 -13.21
CA GLU A 291 18.45 5.10 -12.33
C GLU A 291 18.10 5.31 -10.86
N ALA A 292 17.10 6.16 -10.61
CA ALA A 292 16.67 6.51 -9.26
C ALA A 292 15.20 6.91 -9.23
N LEU A 293 14.61 6.82 -8.04
CA LEU A 293 13.23 7.20 -7.77
C LEU A 293 13.12 7.81 -6.38
N GLN A 294 12.36 8.88 -6.25
CA GLN A 294 11.97 9.45 -4.96
C GLN A 294 10.45 9.59 -4.88
N VAL A 295 9.88 9.27 -3.72
CA VAL A 295 8.46 9.48 -3.42
C VAL A 295 8.33 10.40 -2.22
N PHE A 296 7.58 11.47 -2.41
CA PHE A 296 7.25 12.45 -1.37
C PHE A 296 5.75 12.41 -1.08
N LEU A 297 5.37 12.55 0.17
CA LEU A 297 3.99 12.82 0.59
C LEU A 297 3.79 14.32 0.70
N HIS A 298 2.67 14.81 0.17
CA HIS A 298 2.23 16.17 0.44
C HIS A 298 1.60 16.24 1.82
N THR A 299 2.17 17.04 2.70
CA THR A 299 1.64 17.29 4.03
C THR A 299 1.36 18.79 4.22
N PRO A 300 0.53 19.19 5.18
CA PRO A 300 0.34 20.62 5.49
C PRO A 300 1.63 21.35 5.85
N ALA A 301 2.65 20.64 6.31
CA ALA A 301 3.96 21.20 6.66
C ALA A 301 4.95 21.21 5.47
N GLY A 302 4.56 20.69 4.32
CA GLY A 302 5.39 20.55 3.12
C GLY A 302 5.60 19.10 2.69
N ASP A 303 6.44 18.90 1.69
CA ASP A 303 6.75 17.60 1.14
C ASP A 303 7.66 16.81 2.06
N VAL A 304 7.30 15.55 2.32
CA VAL A 304 8.08 14.63 3.14
C VAL A 304 8.54 13.45 2.30
N LEU A 305 9.87 13.30 2.14
CA LEU A 305 10.46 12.14 1.46
C LEU A 305 10.16 10.86 2.25
N VAL A 306 9.53 9.87 1.60
CA VAL A 306 9.15 8.59 2.23
C VAL A 306 9.83 7.38 1.61
N VAL A 307 10.15 7.42 0.33
CA VAL A 307 10.91 6.38 -0.36
C VAL A 307 11.98 7.03 -1.21
N GLU A 308 13.18 6.48 -1.18
CA GLU A 308 14.24 6.82 -2.09
C GLU A 308 14.91 5.54 -2.59
N VAL A 309 14.91 5.34 -3.89
CA VAL A 309 15.65 4.30 -4.57
C VAL A 309 16.91 4.94 -5.13
N ASP A 310 18.04 4.61 -4.52
CA ASP A 310 19.33 5.24 -4.84
C ASP A 310 20.01 4.57 -6.03
N ARG A 311 19.74 3.27 -6.22
CA ARG A 311 20.43 2.47 -7.23
C ARG A 311 19.52 1.39 -7.79
N ILE A 312 19.52 1.26 -9.10
CA ILE A 312 18.84 0.22 -9.85
C ILE A 312 19.85 -0.43 -10.80
N GLU A 313 20.19 -1.68 -10.53
CA GLU A 313 21.10 -2.44 -11.41
C GLU A 313 20.27 -3.36 -12.31
N TYR A 314 20.55 -3.27 -13.61
CA TYR A 314 19.87 -4.02 -14.67
C TYR A 314 20.70 -5.25 -15.03
N ASN A 315 20.09 -6.43 -14.93
CA ASN A 315 20.73 -7.72 -15.22
C ASN A 315 22.05 -7.94 -14.45
N PRO A 316 22.11 -7.67 -13.13
CA PRO A 316 23.27 -8.05 -12.35
C PRO A 316 23.48 -9.57 -12.40
N SER A 317 24.72 -10.01 -12.36
CA SER A 317 25.01 -11.42 -12.14
C SER A 317 24.67 -11.80 -10.70
N LEU A 318 23.66 -12.65 -10.49
CA LEU A 318 23.21 -13.10 -9.19
C LEU A 318 23.80 -14.47 -8.88
N ASP A 319 24.49 -14.58 -7.75
CA ASP A 319 24.99 -15.87 -7.26
C ASP A 319 23.83 -16.77 -6.81
N ALA A 320 23.87 -18.06 -7.12
CA ALA A 320 22.81 -19.00 -6.74
C ALA A 320 22.64 -19.12 -5.21
N GLY A 321 23.70 -18.91 -4.43
CA GLY A 321 23.66 -18.87 -2.97
C GLY A 321 22.96 -17.63 -2.40
N LEU A 322 22.77 -16.58 -3.22
CA LEU A 322 22.09 -15.36 -2.79
C LEU A 322 20.66 -15.65 -2.29
N PHE A 323 19.98 -16.62 -2.89
CA PHE A 323 18.61 -17.00 -2.55
C PHE A 323 18.52 -18.06 -1.45
N GLN A 324 19.59 -18.19 -0.65
CA GLN A 324 19.66 -19.06 0.51
C GLN A 324 19.99 -18.22 1.75
N VAL A 325 19.53 -18.67 2.91
CA VAL A 325 19.87 -18.07 4.21
C VAL A 325 20.49 -19.13 5.09
N ALA A 326 21.74 -18.92 5.49
CA ALA A 326 22.36 -19.73 6.53
C ALA A 326 21.70 -19.39 7.87
N LEU A 327 20.96 -20.33 8.44
CA LEU A 327 20.33 -20.20 9.74
C LEU A 327 21.27 -20.73 10.82
N PRO A 328 21.27 -20.12 12.04
CA PRO A 328 21.93 -20.72 13.20
C PRO A 328 21.35 -22.09 13.55
N GLU A 329 22.16 -22.97 14.14
CA GLU A 329 21.71 -24.32 14.56
C GLU A 329 20.55 -24.26 15.57
N ASN A 330 20.52 -23.23 16.41
CA ASN A 330 19.53 -23.03 17.46
C ASN A 330 18.40 -22.08 17.05
N VAL A 331 18.12 -21.94 15.74
CA VAL A 331 17.00 -21.08 15.30
C VAL A 331 15.67 -21.62 15.79
N GLY A 332 14.85 -20.74 16.34
CA GLY A 332 13.46 -21.04 16.69
C GLY A 332 12.56 -20.96 15.46
N TRP A 333 11.80 -22.02 15.18
CA TRP A 333 10.85 -21.98 14.08
C TRP A 333 9.54 -21.32 14.51
N ILE A 334 9.05 -20.39 13.69
CA ILE A 334 7.74 -19.79 13.84
C ILE A 334 6.74 -20.80 13.26
N GLU A 335 5.85 -21.29 14.13
CA GLU A 335 4.79 -22.22 13.75
C GLU A 335 3.43 -21.55 14.00
N GLU A 336 2.47 -21.80 13.10
CA GLU A 336 1.09 -21.45 13.41
C GLU A 336 0.59 -22.30 14.58
N PRO A 337 -0.19 -21.71 15.52
CA PRO A 337 -0.78 -22.45 16.62
C PRO A 337 -1.59 -23.65 16.09
N LYS A 338 -1.35 -24.84 16.66
CA LYS A 338 -2.13 -26.04 16.34
C LYS A 338 -3.38 -26.05 17.19
N ALA A 339 -4.56 -26.11 16.54
CA ALA A 339 -5.82 -26.22 17.23
C ALA A 339 -5.94 -27.59 17.94
N THR A 340 -6.41 -27.58 19.17
CA THR A 340 -6.87 -28.75 19.90
C THR A 340 -8.39 -28.67 20.08
N ALA A 341 -9.05 -29.76 20.47
CA ALA A 341 -10.51 -29.80 20.62
C ALA A 341 -11.04 -28.72 21.59
N ASP A 342 -10.24 -28.36 22.59
CA ASP A 342 -10.60 -27.38 23.63
C ASP A 342 -10.31 -25.92 23.23
N ASP A 343 -9.74 -25.70 22.05
CA ASP A 343 -9.27 -24.39 21.61
C ASP A 343 -10.28 -23.62 20.73
N SER A 344 -11.49 -24.13 20.54
CA SER A 344 -12.54 -23.49 19.70
C SER A 344 -12.89 -22.06 20.13
N GLN A 345 -12.70 -21.73 21.42
CA GLN A 345 -12.90 -20.39 21.96
C GLN A 345 -12.02 -19.33 21.29
N TYR A 346 -10.79 -19.66 20.88
CA TYR A 346 -9.86 -18.70 20.28
C TYR A 346 -10.31 -18.28 18.88
N ALA A 347 -10.92 -19.19 18.12
CA ALA A 347 -11.47 -18.88 16.79
C ALA A 347 -12.68 -17.93 16.86
N ALA A 348 -13.43 -18.00 17.97
CA ALA A 348 -14.62 -17.16 18.19
C ALA A 348 -14.28 -15.77 18.75
N MET A 349 -13.07 -15.53 19.25
CA MET A 349 -12.67 -14.26 19.84
C MET A 349 -12.72 -13.10 18.83
N THR A 350 -13.07 -11.91 19.32
CA THR A 350 -12.77 -10.65 18.61
C THR A 350 -11.30 -10.29 18.79
N ALA A 351 -10.79 -9.35 18.00
CA ALA A 351 -9.40 -8.90 18.14
C ALA A 351 -9.13 -8.28 19.52
N GLU A 352 -10.10 -7.55 20.07
CA GLU A 352 -10.01 -6.96 21.42
C GLU A 352 -9.97 -8.03 22.51
N GLN A 353 -10.79 -9.10 22.36
CA GLN A 353 -10.78 -10.22 23.30
C GLN A 353 -9.44 -10.96 23.26
N ALA A 354 -8.89 -11.19 22.05
CA ALA A 354 -7.58 -11.82 21.88
C ALA A 354 -6.45 -10.95 22.49
N ALA A 355 -6.47 -9.62 22.23
CA ALA A 355 -5.51 -8.69 22.84
C ALA A 355 -5.59 -8.69 24.37
N ARG A 356 -6.79 -8.70 24.93
CA ARG A 356 -7.00 -8.78 26.37
C ARG A 356 -6.46 -10.08 26.93
N SER A 357 -6.84 -11.22 26.37
CA SER A 357 -6.38 -12.55 26.82
C SER A 357 -4.86 -12.67 26.76
N PHE A 358 -4.24 -12.15 25.69
CA PHE A 358 -2.78 -12.10 25.54
C PHE A 358 -2.12 -11.31 26.67
N PHE A 359 -2.51 -10.06 26.92
CA PHE A 359 -1.89 -9.24 27.97
C PHE A 359 -2.18 -9.75 29.37
N GLU A 360 -3.38 -10.29 29.64
CA GLU A 360 -3.71 -10.91 30.92
C GLU A 360 -2.87 -12.18 31.18
N ALA A 361 -2.66 -12.99 30.12
CA ALA A 361 -1.78 -14.15 30.21
C ALA A 361 -0.33 -13.73 30.49
N CYS A 362 0.18 -12.69 29.84
CA CYS A 362 1.48 -12.08 30.14
C CYS A 362 1.55 -11.58 31.59
N GLY A 363 0.52 -10.90 32.06
CA GLY A 363 0.42 -10.40 33.44
C GLY A 363 0.50 -11.52 34.46
N ARG A 364 -0.17 -12.62 34.23
CA ARG A 364 -0.16 -13.83 35.08
C ARG A 364 1.06 -14.74 34.84
N GLN A 365 1.90 -14.42 33.86
CA GLN A 365 3.02 -15.24 33.41
C GLN A 365 2.60 -16.65 32.97
N ASN A 366 1.39 -16.79 32.44
CA ASN A 366 0.90 -18.04 31.87
C ASN A 366 1.41 -18.17 30.42
N TRP A 367 2.65 -18.63 30.29
CA TRP A 367 3.33 -18.70 28.97
C TRP A 367 2.73 -19.72 28.02
N GLY A 368 2.05 -20.75 28.55
CA GLY A 368 1.28 -21.67 27.73
C GLY A 368 0.08 -21.00 27.04
N GLU A 369 -0.61 -20.10 27.74
CA GLU A 369 -1.69 -19.30 27.18
C GLU A 369 -1.14 -18.22 26.25
N VAL A 370 -0.04 -17.55 26.61
CA VAL A 370 0.64 -16.57 25.74
C VAL A 370 0.99 -17.18 24.38
N ALA A 371 1.50 -18.43 24.36
CA ALA A 371 1.89 -19.14 23.13
C ALA A 371 0.73 -19.35 22.15
N LYS A 372 -0.55 -19.26 22.59
CA LYS A 372 -1.72 -19.32 21.70
C LYS A 372 -1.84 -18.10 20.81
N PHE A 373 -1.33 -16.96 21.25
CA PHE A 373 -1.38 -15.68 20.55
C PHE A 373 -0.02 -15.25 19.98
N TRP A 374 1.07 -15.86 20.46
CA TRP A 374 2.43 -15.46 20.17
C TRP A 374 3.11 -16.48 19.26
N PRO A 375 3.25 -16.21 17.95
CA PRO A 375 3.82 -17.18 17.00
C PRO A 375 5.36 -17.27 17.07
N LEU A 376 6.01 -16.31 17.74
CA LEU A 376 7.48 -16.28 17.89
C LEU A 376 7.95 -17.13 19.06
N PRO A 377 9.22 -17.57 19.09
CA PRO A 377 9.79 -18.20 20.27
C PRO A 377 9.68 -17.33 21.52
N LEU A 378 9.17 -17.89 22.61
CA LEU A 378 9.06 -17.24 23.92
C LEU A 378 10.35 -17.42 24.71
N ASP A 379 11.36 -16.62 24.39
CA ASP A 379 12.64 -16.60 25.12
C ASP A 379 12.53 -15.86 26.48
N ASP A 380 13.57 -15.94 27.30
CA ASP A 380 13.58 -15.34 28.63
C ASP A 380 13.57 -13.80 28.58
N ARG A 381 14.05 -13.21 27.49
CA ARG A 381 13.98 -11.76 27.26
C ARG A 381 12.54 -11.30 27.10
N ILE A 382 11.77 -11.99 26.24
CA ILE A 382 10.35 -11.68 26.03
C ILE A 382 9.55 -11.93 27.31
N LYS A 383 9.80 -13.07 27.99
CA LYS A 383 9.16 -13.38 29.27
C LYS A 383 9.48 -12.35 30.35
N GLY A 384 10.74 -11.91 30.41
CA GLY A 384 11.18 -10.85 31.32
C GLY A 384 10.51 -9.51 31.03
N ALA A 385 10.41 -9.13 29.76
CA ALA A 385 9.81 -7.86 29.34
C ALA A 385 8.29 -7.82 29.57
N LEU A 386 7.57 -8.88 29.19
CA LEU A 386 6.10 -8.90 29.22
C LEU A 386 5.53 -9.48 30.51
N GLY A 387 6.32 -10.23 31.30
CA GLY A 387 5.84 -10.86 32.52
C GLY A 387 5.43 -9.85 33.57
N GLY A 388 4.17 -9.94 34.06
CA GLY A 388 3.62 -9.07 35.08
C GLY A 388 3.11 -7.72 34.58
N VAL A 389 2.93 -7.54 33.26
CA VAL A 389 2.27 -6.35 32.70
C VAL A 389 0.84 -6.23 33.18
N LYS A 390 0.35 -5.00 33.30
CA LYS A 390 -1.05 -4.69 33.65
C LYS A 390 -1.69 -3.91 32.52
N ILE A 391 -2.90 -4.29 32.16
CA ILE A 391 -3.72 -3.53 31.19
C ILE A 391 -4.22 -2.27 31.90
N VAL A 392 -3.90 -1.10 31.37
CA VAL A 392 -4.46 0.18 31.78
C VAL A 392 -5.71 0.48 30.93
N LYS A 393 -5.59 0.31 29.60
CA LYS A 393 -6.68 0.55 28.66
C LYS A 393 -6.54 -0.31 27.41
N LEU A 394 -7.67 -0.75 26.85
CA LEU A 394 -7.78 -1.30 25.49
C LEU A 394 -8.85 -0.49 24.74
N GLY A 395 -8.55 -0.10 23.51
CA GLY A 395 -9.47 0.58 22.61
C GLY A 395 -10.20 -0.39 21.68
N GLU A 396 -11.12 0.15 20.89
CA GLU A 396 -11.76 -0.59 19.81
C GLU A 396 -10.79 -0.84 18.66
N SER A 397 -10.86 -2.03 18.05
CA SER A 397 -9.97 -2.38 16.96
C SER A 397 -10.33 -1.64 15.67
N PHE A 398 -9.33 -1.32 14.89
CA PHE A 398 -9.48 -0.72 13.57
C PHE A 398 -8.66 -1.48 12.52
N THR A 399 -8.95 -1.24 11.25
CA THR A 399 -8.19 -1.74 10.11
C THR A 399 -7.43 -0.61 9.45
N SER A 400 -6.26 -0.92 8.90
CA SER A 400 -5.50 -0.01 8.03
C SER A 400 -5.59 -0.49 6.58
N ALA A 401 -5.63 0.43 5.64
CA ALA A 401 -5.57 0.09 4.22
C ALA A 401 -4.21 -0.53 3.80
N ALA A 402 -3.20 -0.39 4.64
CA ALA A 402 -1.84 -0.88 4.39
C ALA A 402 -1.59 -2.30 4.88
N SER A 403 -2.53 -2.91 5.64
CA SER A 403 -2.35 -4.23 6.25
C SER A 403 -3.68 -4.95 6.42
N ASP A 404 -3.68 -6.27 6.28
CA ASP A 404 -4.82 -7.15 6.60
C ASP A 404 -4.94 -7.43 8.11
N ALA A 405 -4.04 -6.89 8.93
CA ALA A 405 -4.09 -6.97 10.38
C ALA A 405 -5.22 -6.10 10.97
N ARG A 406 -5.70 -6.53 12.14
CA ARG A 406 -6.51 -5.71 13.05
C ARG A 406 -5.61 -5.06 14.09
N PHE A 407 -5.75 -3.78 14.27
CA PHE A 407 -4.98 -3.00 15.24
C PHE A 407 -5.84 -2.72 16.47
N VAL A 408 -5.39 -3.17 17.64
CA VAL A 408 -6.06 -2.92 18.93
C VAL A 408 -5.24 -1.89 19.69
N PRO A 409 -5.73 -0.65 19.88
CA PRO A 409 -5.06 0.33 20.70
C PRO A 409 -4.94 -0.17 22.13
N TYR A 410 -3.75 -0.07 22.72
CA TYR A 410 -3.52 -0.50 24.08
C TYR A 410 -2.71 0.52 24.89
N GLU A 411 -2.92 0.49 26.19
CA GLU A 411 -2.10 1.12 27.20
C GLU A 411 -1.82 0.07 28.27
N ILE A 412 -0.55 -0.30 28.44
CA ILE A 412 -0.10 -1.27 29.42
C ILE A 412 0.95 -0.67 30.33
N GLN A 413 0.99 -1.13 31.58
CA GLN A 413 2.01 -0.79 32.54
C GLN A 413 2.94 -1.98 32.78
N PHE A 414 4.24 -1.78 32.62
CA PHE A 414 5.26 -2.76 32.94
C PHE A 414 5.54 -2.84 34.45
N LYS A 415 6.29 -3.87 34.88
CA LYS A 415 6.65 -4.05 36.31
C LYS A 415 7.39 -2.87 36.91
N ASP A 416 8.20 -2.17 36.12
CA ASP A 416 8.99 -0.99 36.56
C ASP A 416 8.12 0.28 36.64
N GLY A 417 6.81 0.17 36.39
CA GLY A 417 5.89 1.30 36.39
C GLY A 417 5.81 2.06 35.07
N THR A 418 6.67 1.79 34.09
CA THR A 418 6.64 2.41 32.77
C THR A 418 5.33 2.08 32.05
N VAL A 419 4.71 3.06 31.43
CA VAL A 419 3.49 2.89 30.65
C VAL A 419 3.80 2.99 29.17
N LYS A 420 3.37 2.00 28.40
CA LYS A 420 3.44 1.99 26.94
C LYS A 420 2.06 2.10 26.33
N LYS A 421 1.92 3.03 25.37
CA LYS A 421 0.73 3.21 24.53
C LYS A 421 1.10 2.92 23.08
N HIS A 422 0.40 1.98 22.48
CA HIS A 422 0.61 1.61 21.08
C HIS A 422 -0.61 0.85 20.52
N ASN A 423 -0.48 0.33 19.30
CA ASN A 423 -1.49 -0.49 18.64
C ASN A 423 -0.95 -1.92 18.47
N LEU A 424 -1.60 -2.89 19.09
CA LEU A 424 -1.28 -4.30 18.89
C LEU A 424 -1.83 -4.75 17.54
N ALA A 425 -0.96 -5.15 16.63
CA ALA A 425 -1.36 -5.74 15.37
C ALA A 425 -1.62 -7.23 15.56
N LEU A 426 -2.82 -7.68 15.18
CA LEU A 426 -3.25 -9.06 15.24
C LEU A 426 -3.74 -9.51 13.86
N LYS A 427 -3.34 -10.71 13.46
CA LYS A 427 -3.74 -11.33 12.19
C LYS A 427 -4.43 -12.67 12.44
N ARG A 428 -5.45 -13.00 11.64
CA ARG A 428 -6.05 -14.33 11.70
C ARG A 428 -5.17 -15.34 10.99
N THR A 429 -4.93 -16.48 11.63
CA THR A 429 -4.24 -17.60 10.99
C THR A 429 -5.14 -18.28 9.98
N GLY A 430 -4.55 -18.79 8.89
CA GLY A 430 -5.30 -19.49 7.85
C GLY A 430 -5.84 -20.84 8.30
N GLN A 431 -5.14 -21.54 9.20
CA GLN A 431 -5.49 -22.89 9.64
C GLN A 431 -6.48 -22.93 10.78
N THR A 432 -6.29 -22.10 11.80
CA THR A 432 -7.11 -22.12 13.02
C THR A 432 -8.16 -21.02 13.08
N GLY A 433 -7.99 -19.97 12.29
CA GLY A 433 -8.82 -18.75 12.36
C GLY A 433 -8.61 -17.92 13.63
N TRP A 434 -7.56 -18.20 14.40
CA TRP A 434 -7.23 -17.47 15.62
C TRP A 434 -6.56 -16.13 15.31
N TRP A 435 -6.63 -15.23 16.27
CA TRP A 435 -5.85 -14.00 16.24
C TRP A 435 -4.47 -14.25 16.84
N VAL A 436 -3.44 -14.00 16.07
CA VAL A 436 -2.05 -14.09 16.53
C VAL A 436 -1.35 -12.73 16.37
N PHE A 437 -0.33 -12.53 17.17
CA PHE A 437 0.50 -11.35 17.13
C PHE A 437 1.18 -11.20 15.76
N ASP A 438 1.07 -10.00 15.18
CA ASP A 438 1.69 -9.61 13.92
C ASP A 438 2.62 -8.40 14.08
N GLY A 439 2.53 -7.69 15.22
CA GLY A 439 3.37 -6.55 15.54
C GLY A 439 2.76 -5.65 16.61
N GLY A 440 3.44 -4.55 16.95
CA GLY A 440 2.86 -3.54 17.83
C GLY A 440 3.19 -3.70 19.33
N LEU A 441 4.26 -4.42 19.68
CA LEU A 441 4.77 -4.50 21.06
C LEU A 441 6.07 -3.76 21.27
#